data_6050173c59cbccee18c80069ae4456b2
#
_entry.id   6050173c59cbccee18c80069ae4456b2
#
_cell.length_a   1.000
_cell.length_b   1.000
_cell.length_c   1.000
_cell.angle_alpha   90.00
_cell.angle_beta   90.00
_cell.angle_gamma   90.00
#
_symmetry.space_group_name_H-M   'P 1'
#
loop_
_entity.id
_entity.type
_entity.pdbx_description
1 polymer ?
#
loop_
_entity_poly.entity_id
_entity_poly.type
_entity_poly.pdbx_seq_one_letter_code
_entity_poly.pdbx_strand_id
1 'polypeptide(L)'
;MDISGGVLIEGFPNIGLASAIASTYIVGSLKLTQIAAIDSTRFPSVSIISAEKPEFPARIYASAEHKIGVCLSEFTIPTDLNASLARVILSWSHEQKCSLVISCCGIHMTEQDNQKRQDPVIRGVGSNEHTRRRLKSSGISLMQSGLVPGITGTLLNEGKLSNINVAALLFELHPEMLDTEAVVAIVESITKLSPQLRPALTPLYQDVEKIENELKTITRQKNELNTLHSSPYA
;
A
#
# COMPACT_ATOMS: atom_id res chain seq x y z
N MET A 1 -5.20 -19.91 -7.00
CA MET A 1 -6.35 -19.13 -6.45
C MET A 1 -6.79 -18.15 -7.54
N ASP A 2 -8.08 -18.11 -7.91
CA ASP A 2 -8.57 -17.25 -9.00
C ASP A 2 -9.06 -15.90 -8.47
N ILE A 3 -8.34 -14.83 -8.80
CA ILE A 3 -8.72 -13.44 -8.50
C ILE A 3 -9.01 -12.63 -9.77
N SER A 4 -9.29 -13.31 -10.86
CA SER A 4 -9.57 -12.68 -12.16
C SER A 4 -10.72 -11.67 -12.08
N GLY A 5 -10.54 -10.52 -12.71
CA GLY A 5 -11.47 -9.37 -12.65
C GLY A 5 -11.41 -8.57 -11.34
N GLY A 6 -10.69 -9.05 -10.33
CA GLY A 6 -10.53 -8.41 -9.04
C GLY A 6 -9.47 -7.32 -9.01
N VAL A 7 -9.00 -6.97 -7.82
CA VAL A 7 -8.00 -5.91 -7.61
C VAL A 7 -6.77 -6.45 -6.92
N LEU A 8 -5.62 -5.84 -7.22
CA LEU A 8 -4.38 -6.03 -6.48
C LEU A 8 -4.05 -4.73 -5.73
N ILE A 9 -3.81 -4.83 -4.43
CA ILE A 9 -3.38 -3.70 -3.59
C ILE A 9 -1.89 -3.82 -3.35
N GLU A 10 -1.14 -2.76 -3.61
CA GLU A 10 0.23 -2.56 -3.16
C GLU A 10 0.20 -1.82 -1.83
N GLY A 11 0.67 -2.47 -0.77
CA GLY A 11 0.63 -2.03 0.62
C GLY A 11 2.00 -1.99 1.28
N PHE A 12 3.06 -1.68 0.54
CA PHE A 12 4.37 -1.51 1.16
C PHE A 12 4.47 -0.16 1.87
N PRO A 13 5.20 -0.10 2.99
CA PRO A 13 5.47 1.17 3.65
C PRO A 13 6.21 2.12 2.70
N ASN A 14 5.70 3.33 2.59
CA ASN A 14 6.34 4.41 1.86
C ASN A 14 6.50 5.65 2.77
N ILE A 15 6.08 6.82 2.37
CA ILE A 15 6.06 7.99 3.24
C ILE A 15 4.92 7.80 4.25
N GLY A 16 5.27 7.53 5.51
CA GLY A 16 4.33 7.12 6.55
C GLY A 16 3.99 5.60 6.51
N LEU A 17 3.25 5.12 7.49
CA LEU A 17 2.85 3.72 7.61
C LEU A 17 1.41 3.46 7.18
N ALA A 18 0.62 4.50 6.88
CA ALA A 18 -0.82 4.39 6.68
C ALA A 18 -1.21 3.39 5.56
N SER A 19 -0.44 3.33 4.46
CA SER A 19 -0.67 2.33 3.39
C SER A 19 -0.48 0.89 3.86
N ALA A 20 0.58 0.64 4.63
CA ALA A 20 0.86 -0.69 5.18
C ALA A 20 -0.15 -1.09 6.25
N ILE A 21 -0.55 -0.15 7.13
CA ILE A 21 -1.58 -0.37 8.14
C ILE A 21 -2.92 -0.70 7.49
N ALA A 22 -3.34 0.09 6.50
CA ALA A 22 -4.59 -0.15 5.75
C ALA A 22 -4.59 -1.53 5.08
N SER A 23 -3.47 -1.92 4.47
CA SER A 23 -3.32 -3.21 3.79
C SER A 23 -3.31 -4.37 4.77
N THR A 24 -2.61 -4.24 5.92
CA THR A 24 -2.62 -5.24 7.00
C THR A 24 -4.02 -5.41 7.57
N TYR A 25 -4.74 -4.30 7.79
CA TYR A 25 -6.13 -4.34 8.23
C TYR A 25 -7.03 -5.10 7.24
N ILE A 26 -6.90 -4.84 5.93
CA ILE A 26 -7.67 -5.55 4.89
C ILE A 26 -7.35 -7.05 4.89
N VAL A 27 -6.06 -7.41 5.00
CA VAL A 27 -5.63 -8.82 5.08
C VAL A 27 -6.28 -9.52 6.28
N GLY A 28 -6.26 -8.90 7.46
CA GLY A 28 -6.85 -9.47 8.68
C GLY A 28 -8.37 -9.53 8.64
N SER A 29 -9.03 -8.43 8.27
CA SER A 29 -10.50 -8.31 8.26
C SER A 29 -11.16 -9.27 7.26
N LEU A 30 -10.57 -9.44 6.09
CA LEU A 30 -11.05 -10.36 5.06
C LEU A 30 -10.44 -11.77 5.18
N LYS A 31 -9.60 -12.02 6.18
CA LYS A 31 -8.93 -13.31 6.45
C LYS A 31 -8.23 -13.85 5.19
N LEU A 32 -7.48 -12.97 4.51
CA LEU A 32 -6.79 -13.36 3.29
C LEU A 32 -5.72 -14.41 3.58
N THR A 33 -5.54 -15.33 2.66
CA THR A 33 -4.52 -16.38 2.78
C THR A 33 -3.24 -15.95 2.10
N GLN A 34 -2.10 -16.14 2.74
CA GLN A 34 -0.79 -15.98 2.10
C GLN A 34 -0.61 -17.05 1.02
N ILE A 35 -0.28 -16.61 -0.20
CA ILE A 35 -0.15 -17.48 -1.37
C ILE A 35 1.24 -17.46 -1.99
N ALA A 36 2.01 -16.40 -1.73
CA ALA A 36 3.37 -16.26 -2.25
C ALA A 36 4.20 -15.34 -1.37
N ALA A 37 5.51 -15.35 -1.60
CA ALA A 37 6.46 -14.38 -1.09
C ALA A 37 7.14 -13.67 -2.26
N ILE A 38 7.54 -12.42 -2.04
CA ILE A 38 8.42 -11.67 -2.92
C ILE A 38 9.77 -11.63 -2.22
N ASP A 39 10.80 -12.09 -2.91
CA ASP A 39 12.15 -12.16 -2.37
C ASP A 39 13.16 -11.47 -3.28
N SER A 40 14.24 -11.00 -2.68
CA SER A 40 15.37 -10.36 -3.39
C SER A 40 16.63 -10.49 -2.54
N THR A 41 17.76 -10.76 -3.18
CA THR A 41 19.08 -10.74 -2.53
C THR A 41 19.46 -9.36 -1.97
N ARG A 42 18.70 -8.33 -2.31
CA ARG A 42 18.88 -6.94 -1.86
C ARG A 42 17.92 -6.55 -0.72
N PHE A 43 17.02 -7.45 -0.34
CA PHE A 43 16.22 -7.23 0.85
C PHE A 43 17.08 -7.37 2.10
N PRO A 44 16.71 -6.70 3.20
CA PRO A 44 17.38 -6.92 4.48
C PRO A 44 17.35 -8.41 4.86
N SER A 45 18.47 -8.93 5.38
CA SER A 45 18.58 -10.31 5.85
C SER A 45 17.84 -10.48 7.19
N VAL A 46 16.52 -10.38 7.16
CA VAL A 46 15.65 -10.50 8.34
C VAL A 46 14.50 -11.47 8.06
N SER A 47 14.01 -12.08 9.13
CA SER A 47 12.76 -12.84 9.12
C SER A 47 11.76 -12.16 10.05
N ILE A 48 10.54 -12.00 9.62
CA ILE A 48 9.45 -11.54 10.47
C ILE A 48 8.93 -12.74 11.26
N ILE A 49 8.78 -12.61 12.57
CA ILE A 49 8.17 -13.68 13.36
C ILE A 49 6.72 -13.30 13.63
N SER A 50 5.80 -14.11 13.12
CA SER A 50 4.36 -13.95 13.31
C SER A 50 3.75 -15.28 13.76
N ALA A 51 2.99 -15.27 14.84
CA ALA A 51 2.40 -16.48 15.43
C ALA A 51 3.44 -17.63 15.57
N GLU A 52 4.62 -17.32 16.11
CA GLU A 52 5.74 -18.26 16.35
C GLU A 52 6.39 -18.85 15.09
N LYS A 53 6.04 -18.32 13.90
CA LYS A 53 6.56 -18.81 12.61
C LYS A 53 7.38 -17.72 11.90
N PRO A 54 8.46 -18.13 11.20
CA PRO A 54 9.19 -17.21 10.35
C PRO A 54 8.40 -16.90 9.09
N GLU A 55 8.33 -15.61 8.75
CA GLU A 55 7.66 -15.09 7.57
C GLU A 55 8.64 -14.31 6.71
N PHE A 56 8.43 -14.37 5.39
CA PHE A 56 9.19 -13.54 4.45
C PHE A 56 8.85 -12.05 4.65
N PRO A 57 9.85 -11.17 4.43
CA PRO A 57 9.66 -9.73 4.58
C PRO A 57 8.60 -9.12 3.66
N ALA A 58 8.41 -9.68 2.47
CA ALA A 58 7.39 -9.24 1.53
C ALA A 58 6.56 -10.43 1.06
N ARG A 59 5.24 -10.30 1.13
CA ARG A 59 4.30 -11.40 0.93
C ARG A 59 3.14 -10.98 0.04
N ILE A 60 2.51 -11.97 -0.59
CA ILE A 60 1.26 -11.78 -1.32
C ILE A 60 0.17 -12.59 -0.62
N TYR A 61 -0.88 -11.90 -0.24
CA TYR A 61 -2.11 -12.47 0.30
C TYR A 61 -3.21 -12.38 -0.74
N ALA A 62 -4.14 -13.34 -0.77
CA ALA A 62 -5.25 -13.28 -1.69
C ALA A 62 -6.50 -13.99 -1.17
N SER A 63 -7.66 -13.66 -1.78
CA SER A 63 -8.92 -14.36 -1.62
C SER A 63 -9.65 -14.44 -2.96
N ALA A 64 -10.01 -15.65 -3.36
CA ALA A 64 -10.86 -15.88 -4.52
C ALA A 64 -12.31 -15.42 -4.30
N GLU A 65 -12.80 -15.51 -3.06
CA GLU A 65 -14.14 -15.06 -2.67
C GLU A 65 -14.29 -13.54 -2.85
N HIS A 66 -13.30 -12.79 -2.36
CA HIS A 66 -13.31 -11.32 -2.41
C HIS A 66 -12.66 -10.77 -3.69
N LYS A 67 -12.11 -11.62 -4.56
CA LYS A 67 -11.41 -11.21 -5.78
C LYS A 67 -10.34 -10.15 -5.51
N ILE A 68 -9.48 -10.40 -4.54
CA ILE A 68 -8.43 -9.47 -4.11
C ILE A 68 -7.08 -10.18 -3.95
N GLY A 69 -6.02 -9.45 -4.30
CA GLY A 69 -4.65 -9.71 -3.87
C GLY A 69 -4.11 -8.51 -3.12
N VAL A 70 -3.23 -8.74 -2.16
CA VAL A 70 -2.53 -7.70 -1.39
C VAL A 70 -1.06 -8.06 -1.32
N CYS A 71 -0.19 -7.19 -1.86
CA CYS A 71 1.25 -7.24 -1.64
C CYS A 71 1.55 -6.46 -0.36
N LEU A 72 2.12 -7.10 0.64
CA LEU A 72 2.38 -6.53 1.96
C LEU A 72 3.83 -6.71 2.37
N SER A 73 4.38 -5.69 3.03
CA SER A 73 5.66 -5.73 3.72
C SER A 73 5.58 -4.89 4.98
N GLU A 74 6.30 -5.28 6.03
CA GLU A 74 6.41 -4.51 7.28
C GLU A 74 7.53 -3.47 7.23
N PHE A 75 8.33 -3.43 6.18
CA PHE A 75 9.40 -2.45 6.06
C PHE A 75 9.50 -1.85 4.67
N THR A 76 10.02 -0.65 4.63
CA THR A 76 10.24 0.09 3.38
C THR A 76 11.22 -0.66 2.48
N ILE A 77 10.81 -0.88 1.25
CA ILE A 77 11.63 -1.51 0.22
C ILE A 77 12.77 -0.54 -0.19
N PRO A 78 14.00 -1.04 -0.43
CA PRO A 78 15.07 -0.23 -1.00
C PRO A 78 14.62 0.48 -2.29
N THR A 79 14.89 1.78 -2.39
CA THR A 79 14.37 2.63 -3.48
C THR A 79 14.84 2.21 -4.86
N ASP A 80 16.02 1.64 -4.96
CA ASP A 80 16.60 1.12 -6.19
C ASP A 80 15.94 -0.19 -6.68
N LEU A 81 15.11 -0.82 -5.86
CA LEU A 81 14.26 -1.95 -6.24
C LEU A 81 12.88 -1.53 -6.77
N ASN A 82 12.49 -0.25 -6.65
CA ASN A 82 11.16 0.20 -7.04
C ASN A 82 10.79 -0.19 -8.48
N ALA A 83 11.71 -0.06 -9.43
CA ALA A 83 11.44 -0.37 -10.83
C ALA A 83 11.24 -1.88 -11.07
N SER A 84 12.11 -2.72 -10.50
CA SER A 84 12.01 -4.18 -10.64
C SER A 84 10.77 -4.71 -9.92
N LEU A 85 10.50 -4.22 -8.73
CA LEU A 85 9.35 -4.61 -7.94
C LEU A 85 8.02 -4.18 -8.60
N ALA A 86 7.95 -2.97 -9.13
CA ALA A 86 6.76 -2.51 -9.85
C ALA A 86 6.46 -3.42 -11.06
N ARG A 87 7.49 -3.83 -11.82
CA ARG A 87 7.31 -4.76 -12.94
C ARG A 87 6.83 -6.14 -12.48
N VAL A 88 7.38 -6.67 -11.38
CA VAL A 88 6.92 -7.95 -10.80
C VAL A 88 5.45 -7.86 -10.39
N ILE A 89 5.05 -6.79 -9.69
CA ILE A 89 3.66 -6.57 -9.26
C ILE A 89 2.72 -6.47 -10.46
N LEU A 90 3.09 -5.69 -11.49
CA LEU A 90 2.26 -5.52 -12.68
C LEU A 90 2.19 -6.79 -13.52
N SER A 91 3.30 -7.52 -13.68
CA SER A 91 3.32 -8.81 -14.38
C SER A 91 2.41 -9.81 -13.68
N TRP A 92 2.55 -9.94 -12.36
CA TRP A 92 1.69 -10.82 -11.57
C TRP A 92 0.21 -10.42 -11.63
N SER A 93 -0.07 -9.11 -11.53
CA SER A 93 -1.43 -8.57 -11.70
C SER A 93 -2.03 -8.93 -13.07
N HIS A 94 -1.24 -8.85 -14.13
CA HIS A 94 -1.65 -9.22 -15.49
C HIS A 94 -1.90 -10.73 -15.62
N GLU A 95 -1.00 -11.55 -15.11
CA GLU A 95 -1.14 -13.02 -15.09
C GLU A 95 -2.40 -13.47 -14.34
N GLN A 96 -2.69 -12.81 -13.20
CA GLN A 96 -3.90 -13.05 -12.42
C GLN A 96 -5.16 -12.39 -13.02
N LYS A 97 -5.04 -11.68 -14.15
CA LYS A 97 -6.12 -10.95 -14.82
C LYS A 97 -6.84 -9.96 -13.88
N CYS A 98 -6.09 -9.28 -13.02
CA CYS A 98 -6.64 -8.24 -12.18
C CYS A 98 -7.17 -7.07 -13.03
N SER A 99 -8.30 -6.50 -12.64
CA SER A 99 -8.90 -5.35 -13.34
C SER A 99 -8.25 -4.02 -12.98
N LEU A 100 -7.59 -3.96 -11.82
CA LEU A 100 -6.98 -2.75 -11.28
C LEU A 100 -5.88 -3.08 -10.29
N VAL A 101 -4.77 -2.34 -10.34
CA VAL A 101 -3.78 -2.24 -9.27
C VAL A 101 -4.02 -0.95 -8.51
N ILE A 102 -4.10 -1.02 -7.18
CA ILE A 102 -4.27 0.14 -6.29
C ILE A 102 -3.00 0.27 -5.45
N SER A 103 -2.41 1.47 -5.42
CA SER A 103 -1.25 1.79 -4.60
C SER A 103 -1.53 3.06 -3.81
N CYS A 104 -1.18 3.09 -2.52
CA CYS A 104 -1.45 4.23 -1.66
C CYS A 104 -0.13 4.91 -1.27
N CYS A 105 -0.09 6.25 -1.28
CA CYS A 105 1.11 7.00 -0.98
C CYS A 105 0.81 8.28 -0.21
N GLY A 106 1.54 8.50 0.89
CA GLY A 106 1.57 9.80 1.56
C GLY A 106 2.31 10.84 0.70
N ILE A 107 1.78 12.04 0.63
CA ILE A 107 2.41 13.18 -0.04
C ILE A 107 2.48 14.39 0.89
N HIS A 108 3.55 15.16 0.77
CA HIS A 108 3.61 16.48 1.40
C HIS A 108 2.91 17.49 0.50
N MET A 109 1.96 18.22 1.05
CA MET A 109 1.28 19.31 0.34
C MET A 109 2.09 20.61 0.45
N THR A 110 1.97 21.46 -0.57
CA THR A 110 2.49 22.81 -0.53
C THR A 110 1.59 23.70 0.33
N GLU A 111 2.18 24.73 0.97
CA GLU A 111 1.48 25.63 1.91
C GLU A 111 0.20 26.32 1.39
N GLN A 112 0.01 26.37 0.07
CA GLN A 112 -1.18 26.95 -0.56
C GLN A 112 -2.47 26.14 -0.39
N ASP A 113 -2.37 24.83 -0.09
CA ASP A 113 -3.52 23.95 0.14
C ASP A 113 -3.88 23.78 1.63
N ASN A 114 -3.08 24.38 2.53
CA ASN A 114 -3.15 24.23 3.99
C ASN A 114 -4.26 25.05 4.68
N GLN A 115 -5.32 25.46 3.98
CA GLN A 115 -6.45 26.07 4.66
C GLN A 115 -7.29 25.00 5.37
N LYS A 116 -7.06 24.86 6.70
CA LYS A 116 -7.94 24.29 7.73
C LYS A 116 -8.97 23.25 7.23
N ARG A 117 -8.53 22.07 6.84
CA ARG A 117 -9.44 20.94 6.66
C ARG A 117 -9.22 19.97 7.80
N GLN A 118 -10.30 19.55 8.45
CA GLN A 118 -10.31 18.58 9.54
C GLN A 118 -10.27 17.13 9.06
N ASP A 119 -10.61 16.87 7.79
CA ASP A 119 -10.70 15.52 7.24
C ASP A 119 -9.55 15.22 6.25
N PRO A 120 -9.00 13.99 6.26
CA PRO A 120 -7.96 13.58 5.33
C PRO A 120 -8.50 13.60 3.89
N VAL A 121 -7.83 14.32 3.00
CA VAL A 121 -8.21 14.39 1.59
C VAL A 121 -7.46 13.32 0.80
N ILE A 122 -8.22 12.40 0.20
CA ILE A 122 -7.67 11.44 -0.76
C ILE A 122 -7.80 12.02 -2.18
N ARG A 123 -6.67 12.07 -2.89
CA ARG A 123 -6.62 12.40 -4.32
C ARG A 123 -6.19 11.20 -5.14
N GLY A 124 -6.75 11.04 -6.32
CA GLY A 124 -6.45 9.92 -7.21
C GLY A 124 -5.57 10.31 -8.38
N VAL A 125 -4.67 9.41 -8.80
CA VAL A 125 -3.98 9.48 -10.09
C VAL A 125 -4.17 8.16 -10.82
N GLY A 126 -4.61 8.21 -12.08
CA GLY A 126 -4.79 7.01 -12.90
C GLY A 126 -3.74 6.92 -14.00
N SER A 127 -3.15 5.73 -14.20
CA SER A 127 -2.15 5.46 -15.24
C SER A 127 -2.69 5.70 -16.66
N ASN A 128 -4.00 5.50 -16.89
CA ASN A 128 -4.65 5.66 -18.18
C ASN A 128 -6.04 6.30 -18.02
N GLU A 129 -6.72 6.56 -19.16
CA GLU A 129 -8.03 7.21 -19.16
C GLU A 129 -9.11 6.37 -18.50
N HIS A 130 -9.08 5.05 -18.67
CA HIS A 130 -10.04 4.14 -18.03
C HIS A 130 -9.95 4.25 -16.50
N THR A 131 -8.75 4.23 -15.95
CA THR A 131 -8.53 4.37 -14.50
C THR A 131 -8.94 5.74 -13.98
N ARG A 132 -8.66 6.82 -14.74
CA ARG A 132 -9.11 8.17 -14.36
C ARG A 132 -10.64 8.30 -14.30
N ARG A 133 -11.34 7.69 -15.26
CA ARG A 133 -12.82 7.63 -15.22
C ARG A 133 -13.33 6.84 -14.03
N ARG A 134 -12.71 5.69 -13.73
CA ARG A 134 -13.08 4.86 -12.58
C ARG A 134 -12.89 5.62 -11.26
N LEU A 135 -11.79 6.35 -11.09
CA LEU A 135 -11.56 7.22 -9.93
C LEU A 135 -12.65 8.27 -9.78
N LYS A 136 -12.98 9.02 -10.87
CA LYS A 136 -14.03 10.04 -10.86
C LYS A 136 -15.40 9.45 -10.54
N SER A 137 -15.79 8.34 -11.16
CA SER A 137 -17.09 7.69 -10.92
C SER A 137 -17.21 7.13 -9.49
N SER A 138 -16.08 6.86 -8.83
CA SER A 138 -16.03 6.46 -7.42
C SER A 138 -15.98 7.64 -6.45
N GLY A 139 -16.13 8.88 -6.94
CA GLY A 139 -16.12 10.10 -6.12
C GLY A 139 -14.74 10.50 -5.62
N ILE A 140 -13.65 10.00 -6.23
CA ILE A 140 -12.28 10.34 -5.87
C ILE A 140 -11.79 11.47 -6.79
N SER A 141 -11.46 12.62 -6.18
CA SER A 141 -10.95 13.80 -6.91
C SER A 141 -9.57 13.52 -7.49
N LEU A 142 -9.34 13.93 -8.74
CA LEU A 142 -8.04 13.72 -9.37
C LEU A 142 -7.04 14.81 -8.97
N MET A 143 -5.79 14.40 -8.74
CA MET A 143 -4.65 15.32 -8.63
C MET A 143 -4.39 15.95 -9.99
N GLN A 144 -4.26 17.27 -10.02
CA GLN A 144 -4.05 18.03 -11.26
C GLN A 144 -2.57 18.11 -11.64
N SER A 145 -1.72 18.35 -10.65
CA SER A 145 -0.26 18.47 -10.83
C SER A 145 0.46 18.09 -9.54
N GLY A 146 1.69 17.64 -9.65
CA GLY A 146 2.54 17.29 -8.53
C GLY A 146 3.46 16.11 -8.82
N LEU A 147 4.13 15.62 -7.78
CA LEU A 147 5.04 14.49 -7.83
C LEU A 147 4.48 13.34 -6.99
N VAL A 148 4.56 12.13 -7.52
CA VAL A 148 4.24 10.90 -6.80
C VAL A 148 5.53 10.10 -6.66
N PRO A 149 6.09 10.00 -5.44
CA PRO A 149 7.38 9.35 -5.23
C PRO A 149 7.27 7.83 -5.11
N GLY A 150 8.41 7.18 -5.04
CA GLY A 150 8.57 5.79 -4.65
C GLY A 150 7.95 4.78 -5.61
N ILE A 151 7.57 3.64 -5.07
CA ILE A 151 6.99 2.53 -5.84
C ILE A 151 5.67 2.93 -6.49
N THR A 152 4.86 3.76 -5.84
CA THR A 152 3.57 4.24 -6.38
C THR A 152 3.77 5.02 -7.67
N GLY A 153 4.74 5.95 -7.70
CA GLY A 153 5.08 6.70 -8.92
C GLY A 153 5.60 5.79 -10.02
N THR A 154 6.41 4.80 -9.66
CA THR A 154 6.93 3.81 -10.61
C THR A 154 5.82 2.93 -11.18
N LEU A 155 4.88 2.46 -10.35
CA LEU A 155 3.70 1.69 -10.78
C LEU A 155 2.84 2.49 -11.77
N LEU A 156 2.63 3.78 -11.52
CA LEU A 156 1.88 4.65 -12.45
C LEU A 156 2.57 4.74 -13.81
N ASN A 157 3.90 4.94 -13.83
CA ASN A 157 4.66 5.07 -15.07
C ASN A 157 4.71 3.74 -15.84
N GLU A 158 5.05 2.65 -15.20
CA GLU A 158 5.08 1.31 -15.83
C GLU A 158 3.67 0.88 -16.28
N GLY A 159 2.63 1.17 -15.47
CA GLY A 159 1.24 0.93 -15.83
C GLY A 159 0.78 1.73 -17.05
N LYS A 160 1.24 2.98 -17.18
CA LYS A 160 1.00 3.81 -18.38
C LYS A 160 1.68 3.21 -19.61
N LEU A 161 2.93 2.77 -19.50
CA LEU A 161 3.70 2.17 -20.59
C LEU A 161 3.07 0.85 -21.06
N SER A 162 2.62 0.01 -20.14
CA SER A 162 2.08 -1.32 -20.40
C SER A 162 0.55 -1.33 -20.58
N ASN A 163 -0.09 -0.16 -20.53
CA ASN A 163 -1.57 -0.01 -20.56
C ASN A 163 -2.30 -0.84 -19.49
N ILE A 164 -1.67 -1.03 -18.33
CA ILE A 164 -2.26 -1.68 -17.16
C ILE A 164 -2.96 -0.61 -16.30
N ASN A 165 -4.14 -0.92 -15.79
CA ASN A 165 -4.90 -0.02 -14.93
C ASN A 165 -4.23 0.08 -13.55
N VAL A 166 -3.64 1.23 -13.25
CA VAL A 166 -3.07 1.55 -11.93
C VAL A 166 -3.74 2.80 -11.39
N ALA A 167 -4.30 2.70 -10.19
CA ALA A 167 -4.83 3.83 -9.42
C ALA A 167 -3.92 4.10 -8.22
N ALA A 168 -3.33 5.27 -8.17
CA ALA A 168 -2.69 5.77 -6.95
C ALA A 168 -3.71 6.55 -6.12
N LEU A 169 -3.79 6.24 -4.83
CA LEU A 169 -4.53 6.96 -3.82
C LEU A 169 -3.54 7.76 -2.98
N LEU A 170 -3.57 9.07 -3.12
CA LEU A 170 -2.64 9.98 -2.47
C LEU A 170 -3.32 10.62 -1.27
N PHE A 171 -2.72 10.49 -0.10
CA PHE A 171 -3.20 11.11 1.13
C PHE A 171 -2.21 12.15 1.63
N GLU A 172 -2.75 13.22 2.18
CA GLU A 172 -1.95 14.29 2.74
C GLU A 172 -1.36 13.86 4.08
N LEU A 173 -0.05 14.05 4.26
CA LEU A 173 0.62 13.86 5.54
C LEU A 173 0.52 15.17 6.33
N HIS A 174 -0.23 15.13 7.41
CA HIS A 174 -0.27 16.22 8.39
C HIS A 174 0.55 15.82 9.61
N PRO A 175 1.47 16.68 10.09
CA PRO A 175 2.27 16.38 11.30
C PRO A 175 1.43 16.14 12.56
N GLU A 176 0.22 16.71 12.58
CA GLU A 176 -0.72 16.64 13.72
C GLU A 176 -1.85 15.62 13.53
N MET A 177 -1.95 15.00 12.33
CA MET A 177 -3.02 14.04 12.04
C MET A 177 -2.59 12.64 12.47
N LEU A 178 -3.44 11.97 13.21
CA LEU A 178 -3.25 10.56 13.55
C LEU A 178 -3.27 9.72 12.28
N ASP A 179 -2.31 8.82 12.11
CA ASP A 179 -2.27 7.86 10.99
C ASP A 179 -3.59 7.10 10.84
N THR A 180 -4.33 6.92 11.92
CA THR A 180 -5.64 6.26 11.97
C THR A 180 -6.68 6.88 11.03
N GLU A 181 -6.80 8.21 10.98
CA GLU A 181 -7.77 8.88 10.09
C GLU A 181 -7.39 8.70 8.62
N ALA A 182 -6.10 8.78 8.31
CA ALA A 182 -5.60 8.51 6.97
C ALA A 182 -5.88 7.06 6.55
N VAL A 183 -5.67 6.10 7.45
CA VAL A 183 -5.97 4.67 7.23
C VAL A 183 -7.45 4.45 6.92
N VAL A 184 -8.35 5.05 7.70
CA VAL A 184 -9.80 4.97 7.45
C VAL A 184 -10.14 5.50 6.06
N ALA A 185 -9.64 6.68 5.71
CA ALA A 185 -9.88 7.30 4.41
C ALA A 185 -9.33 6.47 3.23
N ILE A 186 -8.16 5.82 3.42
CA ILE A 186 -7.59 4.89 2.44
C ILE A 186 -8.50 3.69 2.25
N VAL A 187 -8.90 3.00 3.33
CA VAL A 187 -9.76 1.81 3.29
C VAL A 187 -11.11 2.13 2.64
N GLU A 188 -11.73 3.25 2.99
CA GLU A 188 -12.95 3.72 2.34
C GLU A 188 -12.78 3.97 0.84
N SER A 189 -11.66 4.60 0.44
CA SER A 189 -11.37 4.87 -0.97
C SER A 189 -11.12 3.59 -1.76
N ILE A 190 -10.43 2.62 -1.18
CA ILE A 190 -10.26 1.28 -1.76
C ILE A 190 -11.63 0.61 -1.93
N THR A 191 -12.51 0.69 -0.93
CA THR A 191 -13.85 0.09 -0.98
C THR A 191 -14.74 0.76 -2.03
N LYS A 192 -14.60 2.08 -2.26
CA LYS A 192 -15.29 2.80 -3.35
C LYS A 192 -14.83 2.33 -4.73
N LEU A 193 -13.53 2.05 -4.90
CA LEU A 193 -12.97 1.50 -6.15
C LEU A 193 -13.30 0.02 -6.35
N SER A 194 -13.54 -0.72 -5.27
CA SER A 194 -13.77 -2.16 -5.27
C SER A 194 -14.86 -2.52 -4.26
N PRO A 195 -16.16 -2.31 -4.62
CA PRO A 195 -17.28 -2.44 -3.68
C PRO A 195 -17.48 -3.86 -3.09
N GLN A 196 -16.92 -4.89 -3.73
CA GLN A 196 -16.88 -6.25 -3.18
C GLN A 196 -16.02 -6.36 -1.91
N LEU A 197 -15.15 -5.38 -1.66
CA LEU A 197 -14.33 -5.28 -0.46
C LEU A 197 -15.07 -4.43 0.57
N ARG A 198 -15.93 -5.02 1.38
CA ARG A 198 -16.62 -4.33 2.46
C ARG A 198 -16.07 -4.81 3.80
N PRO A 199 -14.85 -4.41 4.19
CA PRO A 199 -14.35 -4.73 5.51
C PRO A 199 -15.26 -4.08 6.57
N ALA A 200 -15.42 -4.72 7.72
CA ALA A 200 -16.13 -4.13 8.84
C ALA A 200 -15.32 -2.95 9.38
N LEU A 201 -15.76 -1.72 9.14
CA LEU A 201 -15.04 -0.51 9.57
C LEU A 201 -15.20 -0.21 11.07
N THR A 202 -16.23 -0.77 11.74
CA THR A 202 -16.50 -0.50 13.14
C THR A 202 -15.37 -0.90 14.10
N PRO A 203 -14.67 -2.03 13.94
CA PRO A 203 -13.49 -2.37 14.73
C PRO A 203 -12.21 -1.64 14.30
N LEU A 204 -12.22 -0.93 13.17
CA LEU A 204 -11.04 -0.37 12.50
C LEU A 204 -10.14 0.45 13.43
N TYR A 205 -10.70 1.31 14.27
CA TYR A 205 -9.88 2.19 15.13
C TYR A 205 -9.01 1.42 16.11
N GLN A 206 -9.52 0.39 16.76
CA GLN A 206 -8.77 -0.43 17.71
C GLN A 206 -7.75 -1.34 16.99
N ASP A 207 -8.15 -1.89 15.85
CA ASP A 207 -7.27 -2.75 15.05
C ASP A 207 -6.13 -1.96 14.44
N VAL A 208 -6.40 -0.72 13.98
CA VAL A 208 -5.38 0.19 13.43
C VAL A 208 -4.32 0.54 14.47
N GLU A 209 -4.72 0.91 15.68
CA GLU A 209 -3.79 1.26 16.76
C GLU A 209 -2.87 0.07 17.11
N LYS A 210 -3.42 -1.13 17.15
CA LYS A 210 -2.63 -2.35 17.37
C LYS A 210 -1.64 -2.60 16.25
N ILE A 211 -2.09 -2.57 15.00
CA ILE A 211 -1.26 -2.78 13.81
C ILE A 211 -0.15 -1.72 13.74
N GLU A 212 -0.48 -0.46 14.01
CA GLU A 212 0.47 0.64 14.03
C GLU A 212 1.60 0.39 15.03
N ASN A 213 1.27 -0.03 16.25
CA ASN A 213 2.24 -0.35 17.29
C ASN A 213 3.15 -1.53 16.90
N GLU A 214 2.59 -2.57 16.29
CA GLU A 214 3.35 -3.71 15.78
C GLU A 214 4.33 -3.27 14.67
N LEU A 215 3.88 -2.50 13.70
CA LEU A 215 4.72 -2.01 12.59
C LEU A 215 5.81 -1.03 13.06
N LYS A 216 5.50 -0.13 14.01
CA LYS A 216 6.50 0.75 14.62
C LYS A 216 7.58 -0.04 15.33
N THR A 217 7.21 -1.11 16.03
CA THR A 217 8.15 -1.98 16.74
C THR A 217 9.10 -2.67 15.74
N ILE A 218 8.58 -3.26 14.67
CA ILE A 218 9.37 -3.91 13.62
C ILE A 218 10.32 -2.92 12.94
N THR A 219 9.82 -1.74 12.60
CA THR A 219 10.61 -0.67 11.95
C THR A 219 11.74 -0.19 12.86
N ARG A 220 11.48 -0.04 14.16
CA ARG A 220 12.50 0.35 15.15
C ARG A 220 13.59 -0.72 15.25
N GLN A 221 13.23 -1.99 15.41
CA GLN A 221 14.17 -3.10 15.46
C GLN A 221 15.06 -3.18 14.21
N LYS A 222 14.48 -2.98 13.02
CA LYS A 222 15.24 -2.89 11.76
C LYS A 222 16.27 -1.77 11.79
N ASN A 223 15.89 -0.58 12.25
CA ASN A 223 16.79 0.58 12.29
C ASN A 223 17.94 0.36 13.28
N GLU A 224 17.67 -0.28 14.42
CA GLU A 224 18.69 -0.67 15.40
C GLU A 224 19.69 -1.67 14.80
N LEU A 225 19.23 -2.67 14.04
CA LEU A 225 20.11 -3.61 13.33
C LEU A 225 21.00 -2.89 12.30
N ASN A 226 20.45 -1.95 11.52
CA ASN A 226 21.22 -1.20 10.54
C ASN A 226 22.32 -0.34 11.20
N THR A 227 22.07 0.23 12.38
CA THR A 227 23.07 1.01 13.13
C THR A 227 24.18 0.13 13.70
N LEU A 228 23.88 -1.09 14.11
CA LEU A 228 24.88 -2.05 14.57
C LEU A 228 25.82 -2.49 13.43
N HIS A 229 25.31 -2.69 12.23
CA HIS A 229 26.12 -3.05 11.06
C HIS A 229 26.93 -1.90 10.47
N SER A 230 26.60 -0.66 10.79
CA SER A 230 27.36 0.53 10.37
C SER A 230 28.45 0.95 11.36
N SER A 231 28.57 0.27 12.47
CA SER A 231 29.63 0.55 13.46
C SER A 231 30.99 0.07 12.94
N PRO A 232 32.06 0.91 12.97
CA PRO A 232 33.39 0.55 12.46
C PRO A 232 34.11 -0.51 13.31
N TYR A 233 33.46 -1.08 14.32
CA TYR A 233 34.01 -2.12 15.23
C TYR A 233 33.21 -3.44 15.19
N ALA A 234 32.42 -3.69 14.15
CA ALA A 234 31.74 -4.97 13.92
C ALA A 234 32.45 -5.79 12.84
#